data_d91497fab3750431ef835f6705f5cae5
#
_entry.id   d91497fab3750431ef835f6705f5cae5
#
_cell.length_a   1.000
_cell.length_b   1.000
_cell.length_c   1.000
_cell.angle_alpha   90.00
_cell.angle_beta   90.00
_cell.angle_gamma   90.00
#
_symmetry.space_group_name_H-M   'P 1'
#
loop_
_entity.id
_entity.type
_entity.pdbx_description
1 polymer ?
#
loop_
_entity_poly.entity_id
_entity_poly.type
_entity_poly.pdbx_seq_one_letter_code
_entity_poly.pdbx_strand_id
1 'polypeptide(L)'
;MLVIEMHETPERDAPLLRQQLEWAARHFTLVDLPTFAGLWQEYRINSRALINRKPPLLFTFDDGRLNNYTVAAPLLESFGTRGVFFVVPQFVQCNPQEARKFYYSRIDTRQLPPNLPEEETRSMTPKQIADLARRGHSVGNHTYSHVNLATVPGSQLHHEIVDSAAQIAAWTAQPVDAFAWTFSWDSITPCAWKLIQRHHRFCFAPCPGSVDCRADSPDLIWRTEVEVAYPPSDFRFMYAGLANPLWRSKRQRLRDSMRDASPSR
;
A
#
# COMPACT_ATOMS: atom_id res chain seq x y z
N MET A 1 -12.98 7.58 5.23
CA MET A 1 -12.41 7.09 3.96
C MET A 1 -11.86 5.69 4.19
N LEU A 2 -11.70 4.89 3.15
CA LEU A 2 -11.16 3.54 3.25
C LEU A 2 -9.95 3.39 2.32
N VAL A 3 -8.93 2.66 2.78
CA VAL A 3 -7.79 2.26 1.95
C VAL A 3 -7.67 0.75 1.99
N ILE A 4 -7.68 0.13 0.82
CA ILE A 4 -7.52 -1.32 0.66
C ILE A 4 -6.07 -1.63 0.31
N GLU A 5 -5.54 -2.62 0.98
CA GLU A 5 -4.24 -3.23 0.72
C GLU A 5 -4.44 -4.58 0.02
N MET A 6 -3.77 -4.75 -1.11
CA MET A 6 -3.72 -6.01 -1.86
C MET A 6 -2.27 -6.37 -2.18
N HIS A 7 -1.98 -7.66 -2.27
CA HIS A 7 -0.64 -8.11 -2.64
C HIS A 7 -0.63 -8.68 -4.05
N GLU A 8 -1.19 -9.83 -4.29
CA GLU A 8 -1.15 -10.48 -5.59
C GLU A 8 -2.48 -10.41 -6.33
N THR A 9 -2.38 -10.27 -7.65
CA THR A 9 -3.54 -10.20 -8.54
C THR A 9 -3.30 -11.11 -9.75
N PRO A 10 -3.19 -12.44 -9.56
CA PRO A 10 -2.86 -13.35 -10.65
C PRO A 10 -3.94 -13.33 -11.74
N GLU A 11 -3.55 -13.57 -12.98
CA GLU A 11 -4.45 -13.47 -14.14
C GLU A 11 -5.68 -14.37 -13.99
N ARG A 12 -5.51 -15.57 -13.42
CA ARG A 12 -6.63 -16.49 -13.15
C ARG A 12 -7.70 -15.90 -12.23
N ASP A 13 -7.33 -14.95 -11.36
CA ASP A 13 -8.22 -14.31 -10.39
C ASP A 13 -8.71 -12.92 -10.87
N ALA A 14 -8.38 -12.50 -12.08
CA ALA A 14 -8.85 -11.23 -12.64
C ALA A 14 -10.39 -11.08 -12.63
N PRO A 15 -11.21 -12.15 -12.86
CA PRO A 15 -12.66 -12.05 -12.69
C PRO A 15 -13.09 -11.75 -11.26
N LEU A 16 -12.39 -12.27 -10.26
CA LEU A 16 -12.67 -12.03 -8.83
C LEU A 16 -12.33 -10.58 -8.46
N LEU A 17 -11.19 -10.07 -8.91
CA LEU A 17 -10.83 -8.66 -8.73
C LEU A 17 -11.86 -7.73 -9.38
N ARG A 18 -12.29 -8.04 -10.61
CA ARG A 18 -13.38 -7.30 -11.27
C ARG A 18 -14.65 -7.28 -10.43
N GLN A 19 -15.07 -8.42 -9.90
CA GLN A 19 -16.24 -8.52 -9.03
C GLN A 19 -16.11 -7.65 -7.77
N GLN A 20 -14.92 -7.62 -7.15
CA GLN A 20 -14.65 -6.75 -6.00
C GLN A 20 -14.74 -5.26 -6.41
N LEU A 21 -14.15 -4.88 -7.55
CA LEU A 21 -14.20 -3.50 -8.07
C LEU A 21 -15.63 -3.06 -8.43
N GLU A 22 -16.42 -3.93 -9.06
CA GLU A 22 -17.84 -3.67 -9.36
C GLU A 22 -18.66 -3.45 -8.08
N TRP A 23 -18.42 -4.26 -7.07
CA TRP A 23 -19.07 -4.08 -5.78
C TRP A 23 -18.61 -2.78 -5.11
N ALA A 24 -17.31 -2.53 -5.09
CA ALA A 24 -16.74 -1.32 -4.53
C ALA A 24 -17.29 -0.05 -5.21
N ALA A 25 -17.35 -0.01 -6.53
CA ALA A 25 -17.89 1.15 -7.29
C ALA A 25 -19.37 1.44 -7.01
N ARG A 26 -20.15 0.42 -6.62
CA ARG A 26 -21.55 0.63 -6.19
C ARG A 26 -21.67 1.29 -4.80
N HIS A 27 -20.71 1.06 -3.91
CA HIS A 27 -20.80 1.47 -2.50
C HIS A 27 -19.85 2.62 -2.14
N PHE A 28 -18.78 2.83 -2.92
CA PHE A 28 -17.72 3.80 -2.69
C PHE A 28 -17.50 4.69 -3.92
N THR A 29 -16.89 5.85 -3.72
CA THR A 29 -16.26 6.63 -4.78
C THR A 29 -14.81 6.15 -4.90
N LEU A 30 -14.47 5.46 -5.99
CA LEU A 30 -13.11 5.02 -6.26
C LEU A 30 -12.25 6.24 -6.59
N VAL A 31 -11.13 6.41 -5.90
CA VAL A 31 -10.26 7.57 -6.04
C VAL A 31 -8.80 7.17 -6.21
N ASP A 32 -8.03 8.03 -6.87
CA ASP A 32 -6.56 7.98 -6.88
C ASP A 32 -5.96 8.72 -5.65
N LEU A 33 -4.66 8.63 -5.46
CA LEU A 33 -3.99 9.27 -4.32
C LEU A 33 -4.09 10.81 -4.33
N PRO A 34 -3.93 11.53 -5.45
CA PRO A 34 -4.16 12.96 -5.50
C PRO A 34 -5.57 13.38 -5.07
N THR A 35 -6.59 12.68 -5.58
CA THR A 35 -8.00 12.92 -5.21
C THR A 35 -8.24 12.58 -3.74
N PHE A 36 -7.70 11.45 -3.25
CA PHE A 36 -7.77 11.08 -1.83
C PHE A 36 -7.18 12.17 -0.93
N ALA A 37 -6.02 12.71 -1.30
CA ALA A 37 -5.37 13.79 -0.57
C ALA A 37 -6.19 15.10 -0.57
N GLY A 38 -6.79 15.45 -1.70
CA GLY A 38 -7.68 16.61 -1.82
C GLY A 38 -8.93 16.47 -0.94
N LEU A 39 -9.58 15.31 -0.99
CA LEU A 39 -10.74 15.00 -0.15
C LEU A 39 -10.38 14.96 1.34
N TRP A 40 -9.18 14.51 1.71
CA TRP A 40 -8.70 14.59 3.08
C TRP A 40 -8.71 16.01 3.61
N GLN A 41 -8.18 16.97 2.85
CA GLN A 41 -8.18 18.38 3.22
C GLN A 41 -9.61 18.94 3.31
N GLU A 42 -10.45 18.64 2.31
CA GLU A 42 -11.86 19.08 2.30
C GLU A 42 -12.61 18.58 3.54
N TYR A 43 -12.52 17.28 3.85
CA TYR A 43 -13.26 16.68 4.97
C TYR A 43 -12.73 17.09 6.35
N ARG A 44 -11.44 17.42 6.44
CA ARG A 44 -10.86 17.97 7.65
C ARG A 44 -11.45 19.34 8.01
N ILE A 45 -11.73 20.16 7.00
CA ILE A 45 -12.31 21.49 7.16
C ILE A 45 -13.84 21.42 7.28
N ASN A 46 -14.47 20.61 6.43
CA ASN A 46 -15.94 20.51 6.34
C ASN A 46 -16.42 19.06 6.37
N SER A 47 -16.70 18.55 7.57
CA SER A 47 -17.21 17.17 7.74
C SER A 47 -18.59 16.92 7.13
N ARG A 48 -19.36 17.96 6.85
CA ARG A 48 -20.68 17.83 6.20
C ARG A 48 -20.53 17.50 4.71
N ALA A 49 -19.35 17.69 4.11
CA ALA A 49 -19.07 17.32 2.73
C ALA A 49 -19.23 15.81 2.45
N LEU A 50 -19.16 14.96 3.50
CA LEU A 50 -19.42 13.51 3.40
C LEU A 50 -20.92 13.13 3.43
N ILE A 51 -21.81 14.05 3.86
CA ILE A 51 -23.23 13.74 3.98
C ILE A 51 -23.81 13.49 2.57
N ASN A 52 -24.47 12.35 2.41
CA ASN A 52 -25.09 11.90 1.15
C ASN A 52 -24.11 11.58 -0.01
N ARG A 53 -22.81 11.42 0.27
CA ARG A 53 -21.82 10.95 -0.72
C ARG A 53 -21.36 9.53 -0.38
N LYS A 54 -21.04 8.75 -1.42
CA LYS A 54 -20.33 7.48 -1.22
C LYS A 54 -18.96 7.78 -0.59
N PRO A 55 -18.53 7.02 0.43
CA PRO A 55 -17.23 7.24 1.03
C PRO A 55 -16.10 6.97 0.02
N PRO A 56 -15.02 7.76 0.03
CA PRO A 56 -13.86 7.52 -0.82
C PRO A 56 -13.15 6.21 -0.47
N LEU A 57 -12.72 5.50 -1.52
CA LEU A 57 -11.93 4.27 -1.43
C LEU A 57 -10.72 4.35 -2.35
N LEU A 58 -9.53 4.13 -1.78
CA LEU A 58 -8.25 4.06 -2.46
C LEU A 58 -7.74 2.61 -2.46
N PHE A 59 -7.28 2.12 -3.60
CA PHE A 59 -6.62 0.82 -3.72
C PHE A 59 -5.11 0.98 -3.66
N THR A 60 -4.44 0.13 -2.88
CA THR A 60 -2.99 0.05 -2.79
C THR A 60 -2.53 -1.39 -3.02
N PHE A 61 -1.38 -1.54 -3.67
CA PHE A 61 -0.79 -2.84 -4.02
C PHE A 61 0.65 -2.87 -3.56
N ASP A 62 1.04 -3.91 -2.82
CA ASP A 62 2.36 -4.02 -2.24
C ASP A 62 3.31 -4.89 -3.08
N ASP A 63 4.59 -4.88 -2.72
CA ASP A 63 5.71 -5.67 -3.24
C ASP A 63 6.21 -5.29 -4.64
N GLY A 64 5.42 -4.64 -5.49
CA GLY A 64 5.82 -4.37 -6.86
C GLY A 64 5.76 -5.61 -7.77
N ARG A 65 4.78 -6.49 -7.56
CA ARG A 65 4.59 -7.75 -8.32
C ARG A 65 4.19 -7.49 -9.76
N LEU A 66 4.66 -8.33 -10.68
CA LEU A 66 4.34 -8.22 -12.10
C LEU A 66 2.84 -8.25 -12.38
N ASN A 67 2.09 -9.11 -11.68
CA ASN A 67 0.65 -9.24 -11.89
C ASN A 67 -0.14 -7.99 -11.48
N ASN A 68 0.37 -7.14 -10.60
CA ASN A 68 -0.24 -5.86 -10.29
C ASN A 68 -0.17 -4.90 -11.50
N TYR A 69 0.89 -4.97 -12.31
CA TYR A 69 1.00 -4.21 -13.55
C TYR A 69 0.12 -4.79 -14.67
N THR A 70 0.12 -6.11 -14.84
CA THR A 70 -0.55 -6.77 -15.96
C THR A 70 -2.06 -6.94 -15.75
N VAL A 71 -2.54 -7.01 -14.51
CA VAL A 71 -3.95 -7.28 -14.17
C VAL A 71 -4.59 -6.13 -13.39
N ALA A 72 -4.02 -5.74 -12.24
CA ALA A 72 -4.67 -4.76 -11.36
C ALA A 72 -4.75 -3.38 -12.01
N ALA A 73 -3.66 -2.86 -12.58
CA ALA A 73 -3.62 -1.53 -13.16
C ALA A 73 -4.62 -1.35 -14.31
N PRO A 74 -4.68 -2.24 -15.33
CA PRO A 74 -5.69 -2.13 -16.40
C PRO A 74 -7.14 -2.25 -15.90
N LEU A 75 -7.37 -3.10 -14.88
CA LEU A 75 -8.70 -3.21 -14.29
C LEU A 75 -9.11 -1.92 -13.59
N LEU A 76 -8.27 -1.33 -12.74
CA LEU A 76 -8.55 -0.03 -12.11
C LEU A 76 -8.85 1.06 -13.14
N GLU A 77 -8.08 1.11 -14.22
CA GLU A 77 -8.28 2.06 -15.32
C GLU A 77 -9.63 1.89 -15.99
N SER A 78 -10.10 0.64 -16.15
CA SER A 78 -11.42 0.36 -16.71
C SER A 78 -12.58 0.85 -15.86
N PHE A 79 -12.31 1.09 -14.55
CA PHE A 79 -13.24 1.73 -13.61
C PHE A 79 -13.00 3.24 -13.44
N GLY A 80 -12.13 3.84 -14.27
CA GLY A 80 -11.85 5.28 -14.24
C GLY A 80 -11.04 5.74 -13.04
N THR A 81 -10.35 4.84 -12.33
CA THR A 81 -9.53 5.15 -11.16
C THR A 81 -8.08 4.72 -11.34
N ARG A 82 -7.23 5.08 -10.37
CA ARG A 82 -5.81 4.71 -10.29
C ARG A 82 -5.48 4.22 -8.89
N GLY A 83 -4.49 3.32 -8.79
CA GLY A 83 -4.00 2.80 -7.52
C GLY A 83 -2.66 3.39 -7.09
N VAL A 84 -2.23 3.02 -5.90
CA VAL A 84 -0.86 3.22 -5.40
C VAL A 84 -0.15 1.88 -5.44
N PHE A 85 1.02 1.83 -6.08
CA PHE A 85 1.85 0.62 -6.18
C PHE A 85 3.12 0.82 -5.39
N PHE A 86 3.23 0.13 -4.25
CA PHE A 86 4.42 0.15 -3.41
C PHE A 86 5.42 -0.88 -3.92
N VAL A 87 6.62 -0.43 -4.25
CA VAL A 87 7.63 -1.27 -4.90
C VAL A 87 8.86 -1.44 -4.04
N VAL A 88 9.50 -2.61 -4.16
CA VAL A 88 10.72 -3.02 -3.48
C VAL A 88 11.87 -2.98 -4.49
N PRO A 89 12.75 -1.97 -4.49
CA PRO A 89 13.79 -1.81 -5.52
C PRO A 89 14.68 -3.02 -5.72
N GLN A 90 15.10 -3.69 -4.67
CA GLN A 90 15.92 -4.89 -4.80
C GLN A 90 15.19 -6.02 -5.55
N PHE A 91 13.89 -6.19 -5.31
CA PHE A 91 13.08 -7.18 -6.03
C PHE A 91 12.94 -6.81 -7.51
N VAL A 92 12.69 -5.53 -7.81
CA VAL A 92 12.57 -4.98 -9.17
C VAL A 92 13.85 -5.19 -10.00
N GLN A 93 15.02 -5.18 -9.36
CA GLN A 93 16.31 -5.34 -10.01
C GLN A 93 16.73 -6.81 -10.21
N CYS A 94 16.00 -7.75 -9.63
CA CYS A 94 16.29 -9.17 -9.78
C CYS A 94 16.05 -9.65 -11.21
N ASN A 95 16.96 -10.50 -11.72
CA ASN A 95 16.64 -11.34 -12.89
C ASN A 95 15.57 -12.40 -12.51
N PRO A 96 14.94 -13.12 -13.45
CA PRO A 96 13.84 -14.06 -13.13
C PRO A 96 14.19 -15.13 -12.09
N GLN A 97 15.40 -15.66 -12.11
CA GLN A 97 15.85 -16.69 -11.17
C GLN A 97 16.06 -16.11 -9.76
N GLU A 98 16.68 -14.93 -9.69
CA GLU A 98 16.86 -14.18 -8.45
C GLU A 98 15.51 -13.71 -7.88
N ALA A 99 14.59 -13.26 -8.73
CA ALA A 99 13.25 -12.83 -8.34
C ALA A 99 12.49 -13.95 -7.63
N ARG A 100 12.52 -15.18 -8.18
CA ARG A 100 11.92 -16.35 -7.54
C ARG A 100 12.52 -16.63 -6.16
N LYS A 101 13.85 -16.55 -6.02
CA LYS A 101 14.53 -16.74 -4.74
C LYS A 101 14.17 -15.62 -3.75
N PHE A 102 14.18 -14.38 -4.24
CA PHE A 102 13.79 -13.20 -3.43
C PHE A 102 12.36 -13.33 -2.93
N TYR A 103 11.44 -13.71 -3.82
CA TYR A 103 10.03 -13.91 -3.50
C TYR A 103 9.84 -14.83 -2.31
N TYR A 104 10.37 -16.06 -2.35
CA TYR A 104 10.20 -17.03 -1.26
C TYR A 104 11.01 -16.71 -0.01
N SER A 105 12.06 -15.91 -0.09
CA SER A 105 12.88 -15.58 1.06
C SER A 105 12.50 -14.26 1.75
N ARG A 106 11.79 -13.36 1.05
CA ARG A 106 11.54 -12.00 1.52
C ARG A 106 10.08 -11.56 1.39
N ILE A 107 9.42 -11.85 0.28
CA ILE A 107 8.06 -11.37 0.00
C ILE A 107 7.04 -12.30 0.65
N ASP A 108 7.00 -13.55 0.26
CA ASP A 108 6.11 -14.53 0.84
C ASP A 108 6.88 -15.66 1.51
N THR A 109 7.14 -15.46 2.80
CA THR A 109 7.86 -16.42 3.64
C THR A 109 6.96 -17.51 4.22
N ARG A 110 5.63 -17.43 3.98
CA ARG A 110 4.71 -18.54 4.28
C ARG A 110 5.11 -19.73 3.42
N GLN A 111 4.99 -20.93 3.96
CA GLN A 111 5.30 -22.17 3.23
C GLN A 111 4.28 -22.38 2.11
N LEU A 112 4.38 -21.58 1.06
CA LEU A 112 3.58 -21.77 -0.15
C LEU A 112 4.11 -22.96 -0.95
N PRO A 113 3.27 -23.55 -1.83
CA PRO A 113 3.72 -24.60 -2.72
C PRO A 113 4.97 -24.10 -3.49
N PRO A 114 6.06 -24.88 -3.52
CA PRO A 114 7.30 -24.45 -4.18
C PRO A 114 7.17 -24.30 -5.70
N ASN A 115 5.99 -24.51 -6.25
CA ASN A 115 5.69 -24.61 -7.67
C ASN A 115 4.70 -23.54 -8.18
N LEU A 116 4.72 -22.31 -7.64
CA LEU A 116 4.00 -21.24 -8.28
C LEU A 116 4.52 -21.00 -9.71
N PRO A 117 3.65 -20.64 -10.67
CA PRO A 117 4.07 -20.20 -11.99
C PRO A 117 5.14 -19.11 -11.88
N GLU A 118 6.09 -19.10 -12.81
CA GLU A 118 7.21 -18.15 -12.76
C GLU A 118 6.73 -16.70 -12.73
N GLU A 119 5.73 -16.37 -13.53
CA GLU A 119 5.14 -15.04 -13.62
C GLU A 119 4.55 -14.54 -12.29
N GLU A 120 4.10 -15.43 -11.39
CA GLU A 120 3.57 -15.06 -10.08
C GLU A 120 4.68 -14.72 -9.07
N THR A 121 5.89 -15.14 -9.33
CA THR A 121 7.07 -14.84 -8.49
C THR A 121 7.93 -13.71 -9.04
N ARG A 122 7.50 -13.03 -10.11
CA ARG A 122 8.23 -11.93 -10.76
C ARG A 122 7.79 -10.57 -10.24
N SER A 123 8.76 -9.65 -10.20
CA SER A 123 8.52 -8.23 -10.01
C SER A 123 8.22 -7.52 -11.33
N MET A 124 7.65 -6.31 -11.22
CA MET A 124 7.69 -5.33 -12.29
C MET A 124 9.13 -4.97 -12.66
N THR A 125 9.34 -4.57 -13.90
CA THR A 125 10.60 -3.96 -14.36
C THR A 125 10.58 -2.45 -14.13
N PRO A 126 11.76 -1.76 -14.10
CA PRO A 126 11.80 -0.30 -14.02
C PRO A 126 11.00 0.40 -15.12
N LYS A 127 10.96 -0.16 -16.33
CA LYS A 127 10.15 0.37 -17.46
C LYS A 127 8.64 0.27 -17.19
N GLN A 128 8.18 -0.80 -16.58
CA GLN A 128 6.78 -0.98 -16.22
C GLN A 128 6.37 -0.04 -15.07
N ILE A 129 7.26 0.19 -14.12
CA ILE A 129 7.06 1.16 -13.03
C ILE A 129 6.97 2.59 -13.59
N ALA A 130 7.85 2.97 -14.52
CA ALA A 130 7.77 4.25 -15.21
C ALA A 130 6.46 4.38 -16.03
N ASP A 131 6.00 3.28 -16.64
CA ASP A 131 4.74 3.26 -17.37
C ASP A 131 3.53 3.45 -16.45
N LEU A 132 3.49 2.81 -15.27
CA LEU A 132 2.44 3.06 -14.27
C LEU A 132 2.35 4.54 -13.90
N ALA A 133 3.48 5.17 -13.59
CA ALA A 133 3.54 6.59 -13.26
C ALA A 133 3.03 7.47 -14.42
N ARG A 134 3.42 7.18 -15.67
CA ARG A 134 2.95 7.88 -16.87
C ARG A 134 1.44 7.71 -17.12
N ARG A 135 0.86 6.56 -16.74
CA ARG A 135 -0.58 6.27 -16.82
C ARG A 135 -1.37 6.88 -15.67
N GLY A 136 -0.71 7.62 -14.75
CA GLY A 136 -1.33 8.34 -13.66
C GLY A 136 -1.52 7.53 -12.36
N HIS A 137 -0.95 6.33 -12.27
CA HIS A 137 -0.86 5.62 -10.99
C HIS A 137 0.21 6.25 -10.12
N SER A 138 0.02 6.21 -8.81
CA SER A 138 1.06 6.59 -7.85
C SER A 138 2.00 5.42 -7.61
N VAL A 139 3.29 5.68 -7.60
CA VAL A 139 4.31 4.70 -7.21
C VAL A 139 4.86 5.08 -5.84
N GLY A 140 4.82 4.15 -4.90
CA GLY A 140 5.26 4.33 -3.53
C GLY A 140 6.47 3.45 -3.19
N ASN A 141 7.06 3.74 -2.04
CA ASN A 141 8.22 3.05 -1.49
C ASN A 141 7.79 1.96 -0.51
N HIS A 142 8.35 0.74 -0.65
CA HIS A 142 8.08 -0.41 0.22
C HIS A 142 9.36 -0.98 0.84
N THR A 143 10.25 -0.12 1.30
CA THR A 143 11.64 -0.40 1.67
C THR A 143 12.48 -0.88 0.48
N TYR A 144 13.82 -0.80 0.61
CA TYR A 144 14.71 -1.24 -0.48
C TYR A 144 14.69 -2.75 -0.69
N SER A 145 14.68 -3.52 0.40
CA SER A 145 14.89 -4.97 0.39
C SER A 145 13.81 -5.79 1.12
N HIS A 146 12.62 -5.22 1.33
CA HIS A 146 11.49 -5.85 2.03
C HIS A 146 11.88 -6.35 3.42
N VAL A 147 12.37 -5.44 4.27
CA VAL A 147 12.85 -5.77 5.63
C VAL A 147 11.89 -5.30 6.71
N ASN A 148 11.90 -5.99 7.84
CA ASN A 148 11.21 -5.54 9.03
C ASN A 148 11.98 -4.36 9.67
N LEU A 149 11.44 -3.14 9.55
CA LEU A 149 12.07 -1.92 10.07
C LEU A 149 12.23 -1.89 11.59
N ALA A 150 11.57 -2.78 12.33
CA ALA A 150 11.78 -2.92 13.76
C ALA A 150 13.11 -3.65 14.10
N THR A 151 13.66 -4.40 13.15
CA THR A 151 14.88 -5.22 13.36
C THR A 151 16.08 -4.73 12.55
N VAL A 152 15.89 -3.76 11.66
CA VAL A 152 16.97 -3.19 10.85
C VAL A 152 17.90 -2.34 11.72
N PRO A 153 19.23 -2.53 11.62
CA PRO A 153 20.19 -1.63 12.26
C PRO A 153 19.99 -0.18 11.83
N GLY A 154 20.09 0.77 12.76
CA GLY A 154 19.87 2.19 12.49
C GLY A 154 20.72 2.74 11.34
N SER A 155 21.96 2.21 11.16
CA SER A 155 22.86 2.56 10.05
C SER A 155 22.33 2.16 8.65
N GLN A 156 21.39 1.21 8.56
CA GLN A 156 20.80 0.75 7.31
C GLN A 156 19.44 1.42 7.01
N LEU A 157 18.82 2.11 7.98
CA LEU A 157 17.50 2.73 7.77
C LEU A 157 17.51 3.74 6.63
N HIS A 158 18.59 4.49 6.44
CA HIS A 158 18.71 5.47 5.35
C HIS A 158 18.62 4.75 3.99
N HIS A 159 19.33 3.65 3.83
CA HIS A 159 19.30 2.85 2.61
C HIS A 159 17.90 2.29 2.34
N GLU A 160 17.27 1.69 3.35
CA GLU A 160 15.94 1.08 3.21
C GLU A 160 14.82 2.09 2.91
N ILE A 161 14.99 3.35 3.33
CA ILE A 161 13.92 4.36 3.24
C ILE A 161 14.25 5.44 2.20
N VAL A 162 15.44 6.04 2.30
CA VAL A 162 15.77 7.25 1.51
C VAL A 162 16.37 6.88 0.15
N ASP A 163 17.38 6.01 0.13
CA ASP A 163 18.00 5.57 -1.14
C ASP A 163 17.00 4.75 -1.97
N SER A 164 16.12 3.98 -1.32
CA SER A 164 14.99 3.30 -1.95
C SER A 164 14.07 4.28 -2.68
N ALA A 165 13.65 5.36 -2.03
CA ALA A 165 12.81 6.39 -2.64
C ALA A 165 13.53 7.09 -3.80
N ALA A 166 14.82 7.40 -3.65
CA ALA A 166 15.63 8.01 -4.70
C ALA A 166 15.74 7.09 -5.94
N GLN A 167 15.88 5.79 -5.75
CA GLN A 167 15.91 4.81 -6.84
C GLN A 167 14.58 4.75 -7.59
N ILE A 168 13.46 4.75 -6.88
CA ILE A 168 12.11 4.75 -7.49
C ILE A 168 11.88 6.07 -8.24
N ALA A 169 12.27 7.21 -7.64
CA ALA A 169 12.17 8.51 -8.29
C ALA A 169 12.97 8.58 -9.59
N ALA A 170 14.16 7.95 -9.65
CA ALA A 170 14.95 7.85 -10.86
C ALA A 170 14.26 7.05 -11.98
N TRP A 171 13.45 6.03 -11.64
CA TRP A 171 12.68 5.27 -12.63
C TRP A 171 11.45 5.99 -13.13
N THR A 172 10.74 6.69 -12.24
CA THR A 172 9.45 7.34 -12.54
C THR A 172 9.59 8.77 -13.04
N ALA A 173 10.75 9.40 -12.85
CA ALA A 173 10.98 10.85 -12.99
C ALA A 173 10.00 11.69 -12.17
N GLN A 174 9.51 11.16 -11.03
CA GLN A 174 8.56 11.82 -10.14
C GLN A 174 9.00 11.67 -8.68
N PRO A 175 8.62 12.60 -7.78
CA PRO A 175 8.80 12.43 -6.34
C PRO A 175 8.05 11.20 -5.82
N VAL A 176 8.62 10.53 -4.82
CA VAL A 176 7.99 9.39 -4.14
C VAL A 176 7.41 9.85 -2.81
N ASP A 177 6.15 10.28 -2.84
CA ASP A 177 5.47 10.87 -1.68
C ASP A 177 4.83 9.84 -0.74
N ALA A 178 4.69 8.58 -1.19
CA ALA A 178 4.01 7.52 -0.47
C ALA A 178 4.98 6.44 0.02
N PHE A 179 4.80 6.02 1.26
CA PHE A 179 5.53 4.91 1.88
C PHE A 179 4.55 3.95 2.53
N ALA A 180 4.76 2.64 2.35
CA ALA A 180 4.14 1.59 3.15
C ALA A 180 5.24 0.74 3.77
N TRP A 181 5.16 0.49 5.09
CA TRP A 181 6.12 -0.44 5.67
C TRP A 181 5.63 -1.88 5.59
N THR A 182 6.58 -2.79 5.62
CA THR A 182 6.41 -4.22 5.40
C THR A 182 5.94 -4.97 6.64
N PHE A 183 5.39 -6.17 6.45
CA PHE A 183 4.96 -7.12 7.48
C PHE A 183 3.77 -6.63 8.32
N SER A 184 3.95 -6.39 9.62
CA SER A 184 2.86 -6.12 10.54
C SER A 184 2.86 -4.68 11.07
N TRP A 185 1.79 -4.29 11.73
CA TRP A 185 1.58 -2.95 12.28
C TRP A 185 2.70 -2.50 13.25
N ASP A 186 3.40 -3.43 13.89
CA ASP A 186 4.50 -3.19 14.83
C ASP A 186 5.90 -3.42 14.23
N SER A 187 5.99 -3.64 12.92
CA SER A 187 7.26 -3.83 12.19
C SER A 187 7.99 -2.52 11.91
N ILE A 188 7.94 -1.57 12.83
CA ILE A 188 8.53 -0.24 12.68
C ILE A 188 9.02 0.30 14.03
N THR A 189 10.14 1.03 14.02
CA THR A 189 10.65 1.76 15.19
C THR A 189 10.31 3.24 15.12
N PRO A 190 10.28 3.97 16.27
CA PRO A 190 10.18 5.42 16.28
C PRO A 190 11.25 6.14 15.45
N CYS A 191 12.46 5.58 15.37
CA CYS A 191 13.55 6.13 14.55
C CYS A 191 13.25 6.01 13.05
N ALA A 192 12.83 4.82 12.60
CA ALA A 192 12.41 4.59 11.21
C ALA A 192 11.22 5.49 10.84
N TRP A 193 10.23 5.60 11.73
CA TRP A 193 9.07 6.47 11.55
C TRP A 193 9.47 7.94 11.31
N LYS A 194 10.33 8.49 12.14
CA LYS A 194 10.83 9.88 11.96
C LYS A 194 11.53 10.08 10.61
N LEU A 195 12.28 9.08 10.16
CA LEU A 195 12.96 9.15 8.88
C LEU A 195 11.94 9.10 7.73
N ILE A 196 10.93 8.23 7.81
CA ILE A 196 9.85 8.14 6.82
C ILE A 196 9.10 9.48 6.72
N GLN A 197 8.69 10.08 7.85
CA GLN A 197 7.96 11.36 7.87
C GLN A 197 8.73 12.53 7.24
N ARG A 198 10.06 12.50 7.28
CA ARG A 198 10.90 13.55 6.68
C ARG A 198 10.96 13.46 5.15
N HIS A 199 10.76 12.27 4.61
CA HIS A 199 10.99 11.99 3.19
C HIS A 199 9.71 11.61 2.43
N HIS A 200 8.61 11.30 3.14
CA HIS A 200 7.35 10.89 2.52
C HIS A 200 6.18 11.63 3.17
N ARG A 201 5.25 12.06 2.34
CA ARG A 201 4.05 12.79 2.77
C ARG A 201 2.96 11.86 3.30
N PHE A 202 2.84 10.67 2.72
CA PHE A 202 1.81 9.69 3.03
C PHE A 202 2.45 8.39 3.51
N CYS A 203 2.13 7.97 4.73
CA CYS A 203 2.64 6.73 5.29
C CYS A 203 1.49 5.77 5.59
N PHE A 204 1.54 4.60 4.99
CA PHE A 204 0.49 3.60 5.01
C PHE A 204 0.85 2.46 5.96
N ALA A 205 -0.03 2.22 6.94
CA ALA A 205 0.13 1.20 7.97
C ALA A 205 -0.62 -0.08 7.60
N PRO A 206 -0.01 -1.27 7.67
CA PRO A 206 -0.69 -2.55 7.51
C PRO A 206 -1.51 -2.87 8.78
N CYS A 207 -2.55 -2.08 9.02
CA CYS A 207 -3.41 -2.19 10.20
C CYS A 207 -4.84 -1.81 9.82
N PRO A 208 -5.80 -2.75 9.83
CA PRO A 208 -7.18 -2.49 9.46
C PRO A 208 -7.80 -1.34 10.20
N GLY A 209 -8.41 -0.43 9.43
CA GLY A 209 -9.08 0.74 9.96
C GLY A 209 -9.65 1.64 8.87
N SER A 210 -10.74 2.34 9.20
CA SER A 210 -11.20 3.47 8.41
C SER A 210 -10.40 4.71 8.77
N VAL A 211 -10.12 5.53 7.77
CA VAL A 211 -9.41 6.80 7.94
C VAL A 211 -10.41 7.88 8.37
N ASP A 212 -10.17 8.46 9.54
CA ASP A 212 -10.86 9.64 10.03
C ASP A 212 -9.99 10.88 9.79
N CYS A 213 -10.34 11.69 8.80
CA CYS A 213 -9.54 12.86 8.41
C CYS A 213 -9.37 13.92 9.51
N ARG A 214 -10.13 13.85 10.60
CA ARG A 214 -10.01 14.77 11.73
C ARG A 214 -9.09 14.25 12.83
N ALA A 215 -9.11 12.94 13.05
CA ALA A 215 -8.35 12.29 14.11
C ALA A 215 -7.02 11.71 13.62
N ASP A 216 -6.96 11.34 12.34
CA ASP A 216 -5.78 10.75 11.72
C ASP A 216 -4.91 11.81 11.02
N SER A 217 -3.66 11.47 10.74
CA SER A 217 -2.71 12.28 9.99
C SER A 217 -2.32 11.57 8.68
N PRO A 218 -2.04 12.30 7.59
CA PRO A 218 -1.57 11.69 6.34
C PRO A 218 -0.29 10.88 6.47
N ASP A 219 0.47 11.11 7.51
CA ASP A 219 1.66 10.35 7.86
C ASP A 219 1.36 9.03 8.60
N LEU A 220 0.07 8.71 8.87
CA LEU A 220 -0.35 7.44 9.47
C LEU A 220 -1.73 7.03 8.95
N ILE A 221 -1.76 6.42 7.76
CA ILE A 221 -2.95 6.00 7.05
C ILE A 221 -3.19 4.50 7.29
N TRP A 222 -4.36 4.16 7.82
CA TRP A 222 -4.75 2.77 8.05
C TRP A 222 -5.13 2.09 6.74
N ARG A 223 -4.67 0.85 6.55
CA ARG A 223 -5.04 0.01 5.41
C ARG A 223 -5.74 -1.26 5.87
N THR A 224 -6.73 -1.69 5.11
CA THR A 224 -7.42 -2.96 5.32
C THR A 224 -6.98 -3.93 4.24
N GLU A 225 -6.29 -4.99 4.66
CA GLU A 225 -5.84 -6.05 3.77
C GLU A 225 -7.04 -6.85 3.25
N VAL A 226 -7.11 -7.03 1.94
CA VAL A 226 -8.12 -7.82 1.25
C VAL A 226 -7.45 -8.56 0.10
N GLU A 227 -7.49 -9.88 0.15
CA GLU A 227 -6.98 -10.70 -0.96
C GLU A 227 -8.00 -10.82 -2.09
N VAL A 228 -7.50 -10.92 -3.32
CA VAL A 228 -8.37 -11.06 -4.50
C VAL A 228 -9.23 -12.33 -4.40
N ALA A 229 -8.68 -13.41 -3.88
CA ALA A 229 -9.35 -14.68 -3.73
C ALA A 229 -10.38 -14.75 -2.58
N TYR A 230 -10.58 -13.67 -1.81
CA TYR A 230 -11.58 -13.69 -0.73
C TYR A 230 -12.98 -13.90 -1.27
N PRO A 231 -13.79 -14.79 -0.64
CA PRO A 231 -15.19 -14.94 -0.95
C PRO A 231 -15.97 -13.63 -0.83
N PRO A 232 -17.09 -13.48 -1.56
CA PRO A 232 -17.91 -12.26 -1.49
C PRO A 232 -18.37 -11.84 -0.08
N SER A 233 -18.60 -12.78 0.84
CA SER A 233 -18.87 -12.51 2.25
C SER A 233 -17.72 -11.78 2.93
N ASP A 234 -16.52 -12.27 2.71
CA ASP A 234 -15.33 -11.87 3.45
C ASP A 234 -14.81 -10.51 2.98
N PHE A 235 -14.67 -10.28 1.66
CA PHE A 235 -14.27 -8.98 1.20
C PHE A 235 -15.30 -7.88 1.54
N ARG A 236 -16.62 -8.20 1.47
CA ARG A 236 -17.67 -7.24 1.87
C ARG A 236 -17.60 -6.91 3.36
N PHE A 237 -17.34 -7.91 4.20
CA PHE A 237 -17.13 -7.71 5.63
C PHE A 237 -15.95 -6.77 5.91
N MET A 238 -14.83 -6.97 5.20
CA MET A 238 -13.63 -6.13 5.32
C MET A 238 -13.89 -4.70 4.82
N TYR A 239 -14.48 -4.55 3.62
CA TYR A 239 -14.82 -3.24 3.05
C TYR A 239 -15.85 -2.45 3.89
N ALA A 240 -16.79 -3.14 4.55
CA ALA A 240 -17.74 -2.51 5.46
C ALA A 240 -17.08 -2.02 6.76
N GLY A 241 -15.80 -2.32 6.98
CA GLY A 241 -15.06 -1.95 8.19
C GLY A 241 -15.51 -2.70 9.44
N LEU A 242 -16.21 -3.83 9.28
CA LEU A 242 -16.72 -4.61 10.41
C LEU A 242 -15.61 -5.27 11.22
N ALA A 243 -14.42 -5.46 10.63
CA ALA A 243 -13.22 -5.90 11.34
C ALA A 243 -12.53 -4.77 12.16
N ASN A 244 -12.83 -3.50 11.90
CA ASN A 244 -12.13 -2.36 12.49
C ASN A 244 -12.10 -2.33 14.03
N PRO A 245 -13.17 -2.71 14.75
CA PRO A 245 -13.16 -2.74 16.22
C PRO A 245 -12.09 -3.68 16.79
N LEU A 246 -11.82 -4.81 16.14
CA LEU A 246 -10.83 -5.80 16.58
C LEU A 246 -9.39 -5.24 16.59
N TRP A 247 -9.14 -4.21 15.77
CA TRP A 247 -7.81 -3.60 15.61
C TRP A 247 -7.64 -2.29 16.39
N ARG A 248 -8.67 -1.85 17.10
CA ARG A 248 -8.66 -0.56 17.81
C ARG A 248 -7.48 -0.43 18.79
N SER A 249 -7.22 -1.45 19.58
CA SER A 249 -6.13 -1.44 20.54
C SER A 249 -4.75 -1.39 19.88
N LYS A 250 -4.57 -2.09 18.74
CA LYS A 250 -3.33 -2.08 17.97
C LYS A 250 -3.08 -0.70 17.35
N ARG A 251 -4.11 -0.09 16.74
CA ARG A 251 -4.01 1.29 16.22
C ARG A 251 -3.67 2.29 17.32
N GLN A 252 -4.27 2.15 18.50
CA GLN A 252 -3.97 3.04 19.62
C GLN A 252 -2.51 2.89 20.08
N ARG A 253 -2.02 1.65 20.26
CA ARG A 253 -0.61 1.40 20.62
C ARG A 253 0.35 2.00 19.59
N LEU A 254 0.06 1.83 18.30
CA LEU A 254 0.88 2.40 17.24
C LEU A 254 0.90 3.94 17.31
N ARG A 255 -0.26 4.58 17.46
CA ARG A 255 -0.33 6.04 17.65
C ARG A 255 0.50 6.52 18.83
N ASP A 256 0.41 5.83 19.97
CA ASP A 256 1.11 6.20 21.19
C ASP A 256 2.64 6.06 21.00
N SER A 257 3.11 4.95 20.44
CA SER A 257 4.53 4.75 20.15
C SER A 257 5.11 5.79 19.18
N MET A 258 4.30 6.30 18.23
CA MET A 258 4.72 7.32 17.28
C MET A 258 4.71 8.74 17.88
N ARG A 259 3.78 9.03 18.82
CA ARG A 259 3.75 10.31 19.53
C ARG A 259 4.96 10.51 20.43
N ASP A 260 5.35 9.49 21.15
CA ASP A 260 6.54 9.52 22.04
C ASP A 260 7.84 9.74 21.22
N ALA A 261 7.80 9.43 19.93
CA ALA A 261 8.88 9.67 19.02
C ALA A 261 8.96 11.12 18.50
N SER A 262 7.86 11.88 18.56
CA SER A 262 7.85 13.26 18.09
C SER A 262 8.60 14.16 19.08
N PRO A 263 9.53 15.03 18.65
CA PRO A 263 10.11 16.02 19.55
C PRO A 263 8.98 16.89 20.09
N SER A 264 8.97 17.12 21.42
CA SER A 264 8.12 18.15 22.03
C SER A 264 8.28 19.44 21.25
N ARG A 265 7.18 19.94 20.71
CA ARG A 265 7.11 21.22 19.96
C ARG A 265 7.49 22.39 20.86
#